data_5735ee365ab9e0a612566cabae5e74fb
#
_entry.id   5735ee365ab9e0a612566cabae5e74fb
#
_cell.length_a   1.000
_cell.length_b   1.000
_cell.length_c   1.000
_cell.angle_alpha   90.00
_cell.angle_beta   90.00
_cell.angle_gamma   90.00
#
_symmetry.space_group_name_H-M   'P 1'
#
loop_
_entity.id
_entity.type
_entity.pdbx_description
1 polymer ?
#
loop_
_entity_poly.entity_id
_entity_poly.type
_entity_poly.pdbx_seq_one_letter_code
_entity_poly.pdbx_strand_id
1 'polypeptide(L)'
;MMHNLLLDITTGTIDWARAQFALTAIYHWLFVPLTLGLALIMGIMETCYYRTRKRFWKDAAKFWQRLFGVNFAMGVATGIILEFEFGTNWSNYSWFVGDIFGAPLAIEGIVAFFMESTFVAVMFFGWNKVSAGFHLASTWLTGLGATISAWWILVANAWMQCPVGCEFNADTMRNEMVSFADVALSPFAVDKFCHTVTSSWIVGAVFVVAVSCWYLYKDREHKLAVESIKIGACVGLVASLLAAFTGDGSAYKVAQSQPMKLAAMEALYKGGTDQGITAVAWVSPFEQPDYVNEQEPPYRLAIPYGLSVLATRDMHGYVPGIQDIMNGYTRSDGTKELSVEEKMKRGRTAVYALMSYRNAKKAKSEETAAQHLATLKANMPYFGYGYLKSADQVVPSVPLCFWAFRVMVGLGCAFILFFLLILHILYHNDIRKFKWVHLIAIALLPMAYIASECGWIVAEMGRQPWTIQDMLPTWAAVSDISSASVATTFFIFLVLFTVLFAVEISIMLKQIKKGML
;
A
#
# COMPACT_ATOMS: atom_id res chain seq x y z
N MET A 1 -19.13 8.12 -26.65
CA MET A 1 -18.40 8.93 -25.68
C MET A 1 -17.05 8.29 -25.32
N MET A 2 -16.97 7.06 -24.82
CA MET A 2 -15.68 6.40 -24.50
C MET A 2 -14.72 6.21 -25.69
N HIS A 3 -15.20 6.04 -26.92
CA HIS A 3 -14.33 5.85 -28.09
C HIS A 3 -13.59 7.13 -28.52
N ASN A 4 -14.19 8.30 -28.32
CA ASN A 4 -13.52 9.58 -28.59
C ASN A 4 -12.67 10.05 -27.39
N LEU A 5 -13.00 9.62 -26.15
CA LEU A 5 -12.23 9.95 -24.94
C LEU A 5 -10.82 9.32 -24.93
N LEU A 6 -10.67 8.13 -25.54
CA LEU A 6 -9.42 7.38 -25.52
C LEU A 6 -8.37 7.85 -26.54
N LEU A 7 -8.78 8.65 -27.54
CA LEU A 7 -7.91 9.07 -28.62
C LEU A 7 -7.29 10.47 -28.43
N ASP A 8 -7.86 11.30 -27.54
CA ASP A 8 -7.48 12.71 -27.37
C ASP A 8 -6.79 13.07 -26.04
N ILE A 9 -6.71 12.12 -25.08
CA ILE A 9 -5.95 12.38 -23.84
C ILE A 9 -4.47 12.39 -24.21
N THR A 10 -3.85 13.56 -24.15
CA THR A 10 -2.41 13.69 -24.40
C THR A 10 -1.64 12.89 -23.36
N THR A 11 -0.58 12.19 -23.76
CA THR A 11 0.32 11.46 -22.87
C THR A 11 0.72 12.30 -21.65
N GLY A 12 0.92 13.60 -21.84
CA GLY A 12 1.22 14.53 -20.75
C GLY A 12 0.15 14.62 -19.66
N THR A 13 -1.14 14.53 -19.95
CA THR A 13 -2.20 14.55 -18.92
C THR A 13 -2.14 13.30 -18.06
N ILE A 14 -1.92 12.13 -18.67
CA ILE A 14 -1.79 10.84 -17.96
C ILE A 14 -0.59 10.87 -17.03
N ASP A 15 0.56 11.34 -17.52
CA ASP A 15 1.80 11.38 -16.75
C ASP A 15 1.69 12.35 -15.57
N TRP A 16 1.09 13.53 -15.77
CA TRP A 16 0.85 14.47 -14.67
C TRP A 16 -0.16 13.95 -13.64
N ALA A 17 -1.24 13.29 -14.05
CA ALA A 17 -2.21 12.70 -13.15
C ALA A 17 -1.58 11.57 -12.29
N ARG A 18 -0.75 10.72 -12.90
CA ARG A 18 0.03 9.70 -12.20
C ARG A 18 1.03 10.31 -11.23
N ALA A 19 1.78 11.32 -11.67
CA ALA A 19 2.76 12.02 -10.84
C ALA A 19 2.10 12.70 -9.64
N GLN A 20 0.94 13.36 -9.83
CA GLN A 20 0.21 14.01 -8.75
C GLN A 20 -0.33 13.00 -7.73
N PHE A 21 -0.94 11.91 -8.20
CA PHE A 21 -1.40 10.84 -7.30
C PHE A 21 -0.25 10.24 -6.50
N ALA A 22 0.88 9.94 -7.16
CA ALA A 22 2.07 9.42 -6.49
C ALA A 22 2.61 10.42 -5.44
N LEU A 23 2.68 11.71 -5.78
CA LEU A 23 3.09 12.77 -4.86
C LEU A 23 2.20 12.79 -3.62
N THR A 24 0.88 12.85 -3.80
CA THR A 24 -0.08 12.93 -2.70
C THR A 24 -0.04 11.67 -1.84
N ALA A 25 0.01 10.49 -2.47
CA ALA A 25 0.09 9.21 -1.77
C ALA A 25 1.38 9.08 -0.94
N ILE A 26 2.55 9.44 -1.48
CA ILE A 26 3.84 9.42 -0.77
C ILE A 26 3.78 10.36 0.45
N TYR A 27 3.34 11.62 0.27
CA TYR A 27 3.25 12.53 1.42
C TYR A 27 2.24 12.06 2.47
N HIS A 28 1.07 11.56 2.06
CA HIS A 28 0.08 11.02 2.98
C HIS A 28 0.65 9.82 3.77
N TRP A 29 1.39 8.96 3.09
CA TRP A 29 1.99 7.78 3.71
C TRP A 29 3.16 8.09 4.66
N LEU A 30 3.72 9.30 4.67
CA LEU A 30 4.63 9.72 5.73
C LEU A 30 3.93 9.86 7.09
N PHE A 31 2.62 10.13 7.10
CA PHE A 31 1.86 10.39 8.33
C PHE A 31 1.10 9.16 8.84
N VAL A 32 0.51 8.38 7.95
CA VAL A 32 -0.37 7.25 8.32
C VAL A 32 0.36 6.18 9.14
N PRO A 33 1.53 5.65 8.76
CA PRO A 33 2.20 4.62 9.53
C PRO A 33 2.57 5.07 10.95
N LEU A 34 3.02 6.31 11.08
CA LEU A 34 3.37 6.86 12.38
C LEU A 34 2.12 7.03 13.27
N THR A 35 0.98 7.45 12.70
CA THR A 35 -0.30 7.52 13.41
C THR A 35 -0.69 6.16 13.99
N LEU A 36 -0.73 5.11 13.17
CA LEU A 36 -1.11 3.76 13.59
C LEU A 36 -0.16 3.19 14.64
N GLY A 37 1.15 3.36 14.44
CA GLY A 37 2.16 2.86 15.36
C GLY A 37 2.18 3.61 16.70
N LEU A 38 2.08 4.94 16.70
CA LEU A 38 2.02 5.74 17.93
C LEU A 38 0.72 5.50 18.70
N ALA A 39 -0.42 5.33 18.03
CA ALA A 39 -1.69 5.03 18.68
C ALA A 39 -1.60 3.75 19.52
N LEU A 40 -1.01 2.68 18.96
CA LEU A 40 -0.79 1.42 19.66
C LEU A 40 0.13 1.61 20.90
N ILE A 41 1.30 2.22 20.71
CA ILE A 41 2.30 2.38 21.78
C ILE A 41 1.75 3.28 22.89
N MET A 42 1.08 4.35 22.53
CA MET A 42 0.44 5.28 23.46
C MET A 42 -0.69 4.60 24.25
N GLY A 43 -1.53 3.81 23.59
CA GLY A 43 -2.56 3.00 24.25
C GLY A 43 -1.97 2.01 25.27
N ILE A 44 -0.83 1.38 24.95
CA ILE A 44 -0.10 0.51 25.90
C ILE A 44 0.40 1.32 27.11
N MET A 45 1.00 2.48 26.90
CA MET A 45 1.50 3.33 28.00
C MET A 45 0.37 3.82 28.90
N GLU A 46 -0.76 4.23 28.33
CA GLU A 46 -1.92 4.64 29.08
C GLU A 46 -2.57 3.47 29.83
N THR A 47 -2.56 2.26 29.26
CA THR A 47 -2.97 1.04 29.96
C THR A 47 -2.07 0.78 31.18
N CYS A 48 -0.76 1.01 31.07
CA CYS A 48 0.16 0.94 32.20
C CYS A 48 -0.20 1.99 33.30
N TYR A 49 -0.57 3.21 32.88
CA TYR A 49 -1.09 4.21 33.82
C TYR A 49 -2.38 3.75 34.51
N TYR A 50 -3.34 3.26 33.75
CA TYR A 50 -4.62 2.81 34.29
C TYR A 50 -4.46 1.71 35.34
N ARG A 51 -3.58 0.73 35.07
CA ARG A 51 -3.32 -0.40 35.98
C ARG A 51 -2.48 -0.02 37.19
N THR A 52 -1.44 0.80 37.01
CA THR A 52 -0.46 1.08 38.08
C THR A 52 -0.71 2.37 38.84
N ARG A 53 -1.50 3.27 38.29
CA ARG A 53 -1.76 4.62 38.80
C ARG A 53 -0.49 5.47 38.99
N LYS A 54 0.65 5.06 38.45
CA LYS A 54 1.91 5.79 38.54
C LYS A 54 1.86 7.00 37.61
N ARG A 55 2.06 8.21 38.16
CA ARG A 55 2.03 9.49 37.42
C ARG A 55 2.98 9.48 36.20
N PHE A 56 4.13 8.81 36.34
CA PHE A 56 5.10 8.66 35.25
C PHE A 56 4.45 8.18 33.94
N TRP A 57 3.61 7.13 33.98
CA TRP A 57 2.96 6.60 32.77
C TRP A 57 1.95 7.56 32.18
N LYS A 58 1.28 8.38 33.02
CA LYS A 58 0.41 9.46 32.53
C LYS A 58 1.20 10.52 31.77
N ASP A 59 2.33 10.94 32.32
CA ASP A 59 3.17 11.97 31.73
C ASP A 59 3.87 11.45 30.45
N ALA A 60 4.29 10.19 30.43
CA ALA A 60 4.81 9.50 29.25
C ALA A 60 3.75 9.41 28.12
N ALA A 61 2.53 8.95 28.45
CA ALA A 61 1.44 8.91 27.46
C ALA A 61 1.14 10.30 26.88
N LYS A 62 1.09 11.34 27.71
CA LYS A 62 0.91 12.72 27.26
C LYS A 62 2.03 13.22 26.36
N PHE A 63 3.27 12.81 26.61
CA PHE A 63 4.40 13.17 25.75
C PHE A 63 4.20 12.62 24.34
N TRP A 64 3.96 11.31 24.21
CA TRP A 64 3.73 10.67 22.92
C TRP A 64 2.44 11.13 22.25
N GLN A 65 1.39 11.43 23.01
CA GLN A 65 0.16 12.01 22.52
C GLN A 65 0.34 13.36 21.82
N ARG A 66 1.25 14.21 22.31
CA ARG A 66 1.54 15.50 21.65
C ARG A 66 2.16 15.28 20.26
N LEU A 67 3.05 14.30 20.12
CA LEU A 67 3.66 13.96 18.83
C LEU A 67 2.63 13.30 17.90
N PHE A 68 1.82 12.39 18.42
CA PHE A 68 0.71 11.79 17.70
C PHE A 68 -0.24 12.86 17.14
N GLY A 69 -0.62 13.84 17.92
CA GLY A 69 -1.61 14.84 17.49
C GLY A 69 -1.14 15.73 16.34
N VAL A 70 0.16 16.07 16.31
CA VAL A 70 0.73 16.84 15.20
C VAL A 70 0.69 16.02 13.92
N ASN A 71 1.16 14.77 13.99
CA ASN A 71 1.20 13.84 12.87
C ASN A 71 -0.20 13.49 12.37
N PHE A 72 -1.14 13.21 13.28
CA PHE A 72 -2.53 12.88 12.96
C PHE A 72 -3.22 14.00 12.17
N ALA A 73 -3.05 15.26 12.60
CA ALA A 73 -3.63 16.40 11.88
C ALA A 73 -3.12 16.53 10.44
N MET A 74 -1.83 16.26 10.20
CA MET A 74 -1.27 16.26 8.85
C MET A 74 -1.77 15.08 8.03
N GLY A 75 -1.90 13.90 8.65
CA GLY A 75 -2.47 12.72 8.00
C GLY A 75 -3.90 12.96 7.51
N VAL A 76 -4.75 13.53 8.34
CA VAL A 76 -6.14 13.88 7.96
C VAL A 76 -6.16 14.88 6.80
N ALA A 77 -5.36 15.94 6.87
CA ALA A 77 -5.34 16.98 5.83
C ALA A 77 -4.91 16.42 4.45
N THR A 78 -3.88 15.59 4.42
CA THR A 78 -3.39 14.97 3.18
C THR A 78 -4.32 13.87 2.67
N GLY A 79 -4.99 13.12 3.56
CA GLY A 79 -5.96 12.09 3.20
C GLY A 79 -7.17 12.66 2.49
N ILE A 80 -7.74 13.76 2.99
CA ILE A 80 -8.86 14.44 2.34
C ILE A 80 -8.49 14.88 0.91
N ILE A 81 -7.27 15.40 0.70
CA ILE A 81 -6.81 15.79 -0.63
C ILE A 81 -6.71 14.57 -1.56
N LEU A 82 -6.19 13.44 -1.06
CA LEU A 82 -6.08 12.21 -1.84
C LEU A 82 -7.45 11.69 -2.29
N GLU A 83 -8.46 11.76 -1.42
CA GLU A 83 -9.84 11.39 -1.78
C GLU A 83 -10.42 12.29 -2.87
N PHE A 84 -10.19 13.60 -2.80
CA PHE A 84 -10.64 14.52 -3.85
C PHE A 84 -10.01 14.25 -5.21
N GLU A 85 -8.79 13.72 -5.28
CA GLU A 85 -8.15 13.37 -6.54
C GLU A 85 -8.92 12.31 -7.34
N PHE A 86 -9.63 11.40 -6.69
CA PHE A 86 -10.49 10.42 -7.37
C PHE A 86 -11.63 11.08 -8.16
N GLY A 87 -12.19 12.18 -7.65
CA GLY A 87 -13.21 12.95 -8.36
C GLY A 87 -12.66 13.91 -9.41
N THR A 88 -11.47 14.45 -9.21
CA THR A 88 -10.86 15.46 -10.11
C THR A 88 -10.04 14.82 -11.23
N ASN A 89 -9.00 14.07 -10.88
CA ASN A 89 -8.03 13.55 -11.85
C ASN A 89 -8.39 12.17 -12.40
N TRP A 90 -9.23 11.41 -11.66
CA TRP A 90 -9.55 10.01 -11.92
C TRP A 90 -11.06 9.76 -12.05
N SER A 91 -11.80 10.71 -12.64
CA SER A 91 -13.27 10.64 -12.72
C SER A 91 -13.77 9.45 -13.54
N ASN A 92 -13.05 9.03 -14.59
CA ASN A 92 -13.42 7.85 -15.36
C ASN A 92 -13.28 6.57 -14.54
N TYR A 93 -12.24 6.47 -13.69
CA TYR A 93 -12.13 5.40 -12.70
C TYR A 93 -13.31 5.43 -11.73
N SER A 94 -13.58 6.57 -11.10
CA SER A 94 -14.67 6.73 -10.13
C SER A 94 -16.03 6.38 -10.73
N TRP A 95 -16.25 6.72 -12.00
CA TRP A 95 -17.45 6.31 -12.73
C TRP A 95 -17.49 4.80 -12.93
N PHE A 96 -16.39 4.19 -13.36
CA PHE A 96 -16.32 2.76 -13.71
C PHE A 96 -16.52 1.84 -12.50
N VAL A 97 -16.05 2.23 -11.32
CA VAL A 97 -16.15 1.42 -10.09
C VAL A 97 -17.40 1.74 -9.24
N GLY A 98 -17.97 2.92 -9.39
CA GLY A 98 -19.23 3.32 -8.76
C GLY A 98 -19.32 3.01 -7.26
N ASP A 99 -20.26 2.16 -6.90
CA ASP A 99 -20.57 1.74 -5.54
C ASP A 99 -19.50 0.84 -4.90
N ILE A 100 -18.71 0.12 -5.68
CA ILE A 100 -17.62 -0.74 -5.20
C ILE A 100 -16.56 0.07 -4.46
N PHE A 101 -16.27 1.29 -4.93
CA PHE A 101 -15.35 2.22 -4.29
C PHE A 101 -16.09 3.15 -3.31
N GLY A 102 -17.28 3.62 -3.69
CA GLY A 102 -18.06 4.56 -2.90
C GLY A 102 -18.56 4.00 -1.58
N ALA A 103 -18.96 2.71 -1.50
CA ALA A 103 -19.45 2.11 -0.26
C ALA A 103 -18.35 2.00 0.83
N PRO A 104 -17.15 1.48 0.56
CA PRO A 104 -16.03 1.52 1.52
C PRO A 104 -15.72 2.93 2.01
N LEU A 105 -15.61 3.92 1.13
CA LEU A 105 -15.32 5.31 1.51
C LEU A 105 -16.45 5.95 2.34
N ALA A 106 -17.71 5.67 2.02
CA ALA A 106 -18.84 6.17 2.81
C ALA A 106 -18.83 5.58 4.23
N ILE A 107 -18.53 4.29 4.38
CA ILE A 107 -18.43 3.64 5.70
C ILE A 107 -17.22 4.20 6.45
N GLU A 108 -16.09 4.42 5.79
CA GLU A 108 -14.92 5.07 6.37
C GLU A 108 -15.28 6.43 6.94
N GLY A 109 -15.90 7.31 6.14
CA GLY A 109 -16.32 8.64 6.56
C GLY A 109 -17.29 8.62 7.74
N ILE A 110 -18.31 7.75 7.70
CA ILE A 110 -19.35 7.69 8.74
C ILE A 110 -18.82 7.02 10.03
N VAL A 111 -18.13 5.90 9.94
CA VAL A 111 -17.75 5.10 11.12
C VAL A 111 -16.39 5.54 11.66
N ALA A 112 -15.36 5.50 10.81
CA ALA A 112 -13.99 5.75 11.25
C ALA A 112 -13.77 7.22 11.58
N PHE A 113 -14.05 8.13 10.67
CA PHE A 113 -13.80 9.56 10.86
C PHE A 113 -14.61 10.17 12.00
N PHE A 114 -15.90 9.82 12.18
CA PHE A 114 -16.69 10.30 13.33
C PHE A 114 -16.19 9.72 14.65
N MET A 115 -15.77 8.45 14.66
CA MET A 115 -15.17 7.84 15.84
C MET A 115 -13.86 8.52 16.20
N GLU A 116 -12.98 8.74 15.24
CA GLU A 116 -11.71 9.44 15.44
C GLU A 116 -11.92 10.85 15.97
N SER A 117 -12.72 11.67 15.29
CA SER A 117 -12.94 13.08 15.66
C SER A 117 -13.53 13.23 17.07
N THR A 118 -14.44 12.32 17.44
CA THR A 118 -15.07 12.32 18.77
C THR A 118 -14.06 11.96 19.86
N PHE A 119 -13.34 10.84 19.70
CA PHE A 119 -12.47 10.32 20.75
C PHE A 119 -11.11 11.01 20.82
N VAL A 120 -10.60 11.55 19.71
CA VAL A 120 -9.43 12.45 19.71
C VAL A 120 -9.64 13.65 20.61
N ALA A 121 -10.81 14.29 20.57
CA ALA A 121 -11.12 15.41 21.44
C ALA A 121 -11.08 15.01 22.93
N VAL A 122 -11.66 13.87 23.28
CA VAL A 122 -11.61 13.36 24.67
C VAL A 122 -10.17 12.99 25.06
N MET A 123 -9.43 12.35 24.19
CA MET A 123 -8.04 11.95 24.41
C MET A 123 -7.16 13.18 24.72
N PHE A 124 -7.31 14.29 23.99
CA PHE A 124 -6.49 15.50 24.24
C PHE A 124 -6.98 16.32 25.44
N PHE A 125 -8.28 16.51 25.59
CA PHE A 125 -8.86 17.46 26.56
C PHE A 125 -9.50 16.81 27.77
N GLY A 126 -9.61 15.46 27.80
CA GLY A 126 -10.32 14.70 28.81
C GLY A 126 -9.53 14.33 30.07
N TRP A 127 -8.19 14.45 30.08
CA TRP A 127 -7.30 13.94 31.15
C TRP A 127 -7.75 14.21 32.60
N ASN A 128 -8.38 15.34 32.85
CA ASN A 128 -8.86 15.73 34.18
C ASN A 128 -10.39 16.00 34.20
N LYS A 129 -11.09 15.66 33.11
CA LYS A 129 -12.53 15.93 32.96
C LYS A 129 -13.38 14.67 32.96
N VAL A 130 -12.78 13.54 32.59
CA VAL A 130 -13.47 12.25 32.52
C VAL A 130 -12.76 11.21 33.40
N SER A 131 -13.43 10.11 33.65
CA SER A 131 -12.81 8.99 34.39
C SER A 131 -11.60 8.41 33.65
N ALA A 132 -10.60 7.90 34.36
CA ALA A 132 -9.41 7.33 33.75
C ALA A 132 -9.71 6.13 32.83
N GLY A 133 -10.78 5.36 33.14
CA GLY A 133 -11.23 4.27 32.27
C GLY A 133 -11.82 4.76 30.95
N PHE A 134 -12.65 5.80 31.00
CA PHE A 134 -13.21 6.39 29.79
C PHE A 134 -12.15 7.09 28.94
N HIS A 135 -11.16 7.75 29.57
CA HIS A 135 -10.03 8.32 28.85
C HIS A 135 -9.20 7.25 28.13
N LEU A 136 -8.86 6.16 28.83
CA LEU A 136 -8.16 5.02 28.21
C LEU A 136 -8.95 4.42 27.05
N ALA A 137 -10.26 4.22 27.24
CA ALA A 137 -11.14 3.76 26.16
C ALA A 137 -11.11 4.71 24.96
N SER A 138 -11.12 6.03 25.20
CA SER A 138 -11.04 7.03 24.12
C SER A 138 -9.72 6.96 23.36
N THR A 139 -8.59 6.73 24.04
CA THR A 139 -7.29 6.55 23.39
C THR A 139 -7.27 5.30 22.49
N TRP A 140 -7.78 4.17 22.98
CA TRP A 140 -7.89 2.95 22.17
C TRP A 140 -8.90 3.08 21.03
N LEU A 141 -10.02 3.76 21.23
CA LEU A 141 -11.03 4.01 20.18
C LEU A 141 -10.51 4.96 19.10
N THR A 142 -9.67 5.93 19.44
CA THR A 142 -8.97 6.75 18.44
C THR A 142 -8.06 5.88 17.56
N GLY A 143 -7.24 5.03 18.17
CA GLY A 143 -6.38 4.12 17.42
C GLY A 143 -7.16 3.07 16.61
N LEU A 144 -8.29 2.60 17.13
CA LEU A 144 -9.18 1.70 16.41
C LEU A 144 -9.85 2.40 15.23
N GLY A 145 -10.26 3.67 15.38
CA GLY A 145 -10.80 4.48 14.28
C GLY A 145 -9.83 4.59 13.14
N ALA A 146 -8.58 4.99 13.41
CA ALA A 146 -7.52 5.05 12.40
C ALA A 146 -7.25 3.67 11.74
N THR A 147 -7.38 2.59 12.50
CA THR A 147 -7.22 1.23 11.98
C THR A 147 -8.39 0.81 11.08
N ILE A 148 -9.62 1.20 11.43
CA ILE A 148 -10.82 0.95 10.61
C ILE A 148 -10.80 1.81 9.34
N SER A 149 -10.34 3.07 9.42
CA SER A 149 -10.10 3.90 8.23
C SER A 149 -9.12 3.21 7.28
N ALA A 150 -7.96 2.76 7.79
CA ALA A 150 -7.01 1.98 7.00
C ALA A 150 -7.62 0.70 6.39
N TRP A 151 -8.54 0.02 7.08
CA TRP A 151 -9.24 -1.14 6.53
C TRP A 151 -10.00 -0.79 5.25
N TRP A 152 -10.83 0.24 5.28
CA TRP A 152 -11.71 0.55 4.16
C TRP A 152 -10.96 1.02 2.91
N ILE A 153 -9.95 1.88 3.07
CA ILE A 153 -9.15 2.30 1.92
C ILE A 153 -8.31 1.15 1.35
N LEU A 154 -7.84 0.22 2.22
CA LEU A 154 -7.11 -0.96 1.77
C LEU A 154 -8.00 -2.01 1.11
N VAL A 155 -9.28 -2.12 1.49
CA VAL A 155 -10.28 -2.92 0.77
C VAL A 155 -10.43 -2.40 -0.65
N ALA A 156 -10.63 -1.10 -0.84
CA ALA A 156 -10.73 -0.47 -2.16
C ALA A 156 -9.46 -0.71 -2.99
N ASN A 157 -8.28 -0.51 -2.40
CA ASN A 157 -7.00 -0.73 -3.09
C ASN A 157 -6.76 -2.22 -3.41
N ALA A 158 -7.14 -3.14 -2.52
CA ALA A 158 -7.04 -4.58 -2.74
C ALA A 158 -7.95 -5.03 -3.89
N TRP A 159 -9.15 -4.48 -3.96
CA TRP A 159 -10.07 -4.75 -5.06
C TRP A 159 -9.50 -4.31 -6.41
N MET A 160 -8.84 -3.16 -6.49
CA MET A 160 -8.15 -2.73 -7.71
C MET A 160 -7.07 -3.71 -8.16
N GLN A 161 -6.46 -4.45 -7.24
CA GLN A 161 -5.40 -5.42 -7.51
C GLN A 161 -5.94 -6.82 -7.85
N CYS A 162 -7.07 -7.18 -7.26
CA CYS A 162 -7.76 -8.45 -7.46
C CYS A 162 -9.28 -8.22 -7.40
N PRO A 163 -9.92 -7.79 -8.51
CA PRO A 163 -11.34 -7.46 -8.53
C PRO A 163 -12.21 -8.71 -8.35
N VAL A 164 -12.97 -8.72 -7.26
CA VAL A 164 -13.88 -9.79 -6.87
C VAL A 164 -15.21 -9.21 -6.38
N GLY A 165 -16.29 -10.03 -6.35
CA GLY A 165 -17.58 -9.62 -5.81
C GLY A 165 -18.32 -8.58 -6.66
N CYS A 166 -18.00 -8.46 -7.95
CA CYS A 166 -18.61 -7.51 -8.88
C CYS A 166 -18.94 -8.15 -10.22
N GLU A 167 -19.85 -7.54 -10.95
CA GLU A 167 -20.20 -7.89 -12.33
C GLU A 167 -20.28 -6.64 -13.18
N PHE A 168 -19.76 -6.72 -14.43
CA PHE A 168 -19.82 -5.61 -15.37
C PHE A 168 -21.22 -5.50 -15.98
N ASN A 169 -21.87 -4.36 -15.82
CA ASN A 169 -23.14 -4.04 -16.43
C ASN A 169 -22.94 -3.28 -17.74
N ALA A 170 -23.33 -3.92 -18.87
CA ALA A 170 -23.15 -3.34 -20.20
C ALA A 170 -24.08 -2.15 -20.50
N ASP A 171 -25.20 -2.01 -19.78
CA ASP A 171 -26.15 -0.90 -19.97
C ASP A 171 -25.61 0.37 -19.30
N THR A 172 -25.07 0.27 -18.09
CA THR A 172 -24.50 1.38 -17.32
C THR A 172 -23.03 1.61 -17.64
N MET A 173 -22.33 0.63 -18.22
CA MET A 173 -20.88 0.61 -18.45
C MET A 173 -20.07 0.74 -17.15
N ARG A 174 -20.53 0.12 -16.08
CA ARG A 174 -19.93 0.14 -14.75
C ARG A 174 -19.73 -1.27 -14.23
N ASN A 175 -18.76 -1.44 -13.38
CA ASN A 175 -18.75 -2.58 -12.49
C ASN A 175 -19.71 -2.31 -11.34
N GLU A 176 -20.63 -3.23 -11.12
CA GLU A 176 -21.63 -3.16 -10.06
C GLU A 176 -21.33 -4.21 -9.00
N MET A 177 -21.52 -3.84 -7.75
CA MET A 177 -21.25 -4.72 -6.62
C MET A 177 -22.34 -5.79 -6.52
N VAL A 178 -21.94 -7.06 -6.56
CA VAL A 178 -22.82 -8.21 -6.38
C VAL A 178 -22.76 -8.73 -4.95
N SER A 179 -21.58 -8.72 -4.35
CA SER A 179 -21.36 -9.21 -2.98
C SER A 179 -20.43 -8.28 -2.22
N PHE A 180 -21.00 -7.52 -1.29
CA PHE A 180 -20.23 -6.67 -0.39
C PHE A 180 -19.24 -7.46 0.48
N ALA A 181 -19.65 -8.64 0.94
CA ALA A 181 -18.79 -9.48 1.76
C ALA A 181 -17.55 -9.97 1.01
N ASP A 182 -17.71 -10.36 -0.28
CA ASP A 182 -16.59 -10.79 -1.11
C ASP A 182 -15.62 -9.63 -1.41
N VAL A 183 -16.12 -8.41 -1.54
CA VAL A 183 -15.28 -7.20 -1.69
C VAL A 183 -14.57 -6.91 -0.38
N ALA A 184 -15.32 -6.75 0.72
CA ALA A 184 -14.78 -6.29 1.99
C ALA A 184 -13.88 -7.31 2.69
N LEU A 185 -14.21 -8.61 2.60
CA LEU A 185 -13.50 -9.69 3.29
C LEU A 185 -12.70 -10.58 2.35
N SER A 186 -12.37 -10.09 1.15
CA SER A 186 -11.54 -10.85 0.23
C SER A 186 -10.22 -11.25 0.91
N PRO A 187 -9.73 -12.47 0.70
CA PRO A 187 -8.45 -12.89 1.26
C PRO A 187 -7.30 -11.95 0.89
N PHE A 188 -7.37 -11.30 -0.26
CA PHE A 188 -6.39 -10.32 -0.71
C PHE A 188 -6.45 -9.03 0.13
N ALA A 189 -7.67 -8.55 0.46
CA ALA A 189 -7.87 -7.37 1.31
C ALA A 189 -7.38 -7.61 2.74
N VAL A 190 -7.71 -8.78 3.30
CA VAL A 190 -7.28 -9.17 4.67
C VAL A 190 -5.75 -9.19 4.79
N ASP A 191 -5.06 -9.86 3.86
CA ASP A 191 -3.60 -9.92 3.90
C ASP A 191 -2.96 -8.56 3.72
N LYS A 192 -3.46 -7.77 2.76
CA LYS A 192 -2.96 -6.44 2.51
C LYS A 192 -3.10 -5.54 3.74
N PHE A 193 -4.26 -5.60 4.39
CA PHE A 193 -4.49 -4.87 5.63
C PHE A 193 -3.55 -5.31 6.75
N CYS A 194 -3.44 -6.62 7.00
CA CYS A 194 -2.56 -7.13 8.05
C CYS A 194 -1.10 -6.73 7.81
N HIS A 195 -0.61 -6.86 6.57
CA HIS A 195 0.76 -6.47 6.23
C HIS A 195 1.00 -4.96 6.38
N THR A 196 0.06 -4.14 5.91
CA THR A 196 0.15 -2.68 5.97
C THR A 196 0.11 -2.15 7.40
N VAL A 197 -0.80 -2.69 8.25
CA VAL A 197 -0.90 -2.28 9.65
C VAL A 197 0.32 -2.71 10.46
N THR A 198 0.80 -3.93 10.27
CA THR A 198 2.01 -4.41 10.97
C THR A 198 3.26 -3.64 10.55
N SER A 199 3.41 -3.30 9.26
CA SER A 199 4.50 -2.43 8.80
C SER A 199 4.41 -1.01 9.40
N SER A 200 3.21 -0.48 9.58
CA SER A 200 2.98 0.80 10.23
C SER A 200 3.38 0.77 11.72
N TRP A 201 3.13 -0.32 12.41
CA TRP A 201 3.60 -0.51 13.79
C TRP A 201 5.12 -0.56 13.89
N ILE A 202 5.83 -1.09 12.88
CA ILE A 202 7.29 -1.03 12.81
C ILE A 202 7.76 0.42 12.75
N VAL A 203 7.16 1.25 11.88
CA VAL A 203 7.51 2.69 11.76
C VAL A 203 7.33 3.40 13.11
N GLY A 204 6.18 3.21 13.78
CA GLY A 204 5.95 3.80 15.10
C GLY A 204 6.92 3.30 16.16
N ALA A 205 7.26 2.00 16.16
CA ALA A 205 8.22 1.41 17.09
C ALA A 205 9.64 1.96 16.87
N VAL A 206 10.10 2.03 15.62
CA VAL A 206 11.40 2.62 15.26
C VAL A 206 11.44 4.10 15.67
N PHE A 207 10.36 4.86 15.40
CA PHE A 207 10.26 6.26 15.81
C PHE A 207 10.41 6.43 17.32
N VAL A 208 9.67 5.64 18.12
CA VAL A 208 9.73 5.70 19.59
C VAL A 208 11.12 5.31 20.10
N VAL A 209 11.74 4.27 19.55
CA VAL A 209 13.09 3.85 19.91
C VAL A 209 14.12 4.90 19.51
N ALA A 210 14.03 5.48 18.31
CA ALA A 210 14.96 6.51 17.82
C ALA A 210 14.92 7.79 18.68
N VAL A 211 13.72 8.32 18.96
CA VAL A 211 13.56 9.51 19.83
C VAL A 211 14.07 9.21 21.25
N SER A 212 13.80 8.05 21.78
CA SER A 212 14.26 7.64 23.11
C SER A 212 15.78 7.46 23.14
N CYS A 213 16.38 6.87 22.12
CA CYS A 213 17.82 6.76 21.97
C CYS A 213 18.49 8.14 21.81
N TRP A 214 17.84 9.09 21.13
CA TRP A 214 18.31 10.46 21.08
C TRP A 214 18.37 11.10 22.48
N TYR A 215 17.36 10.87 23.34
CA TYR A 215 17.41 11.32 24.74
C TYR A 215 18.59 10.72 25.49
N LEU A 216 18.81 9.41 25.38
CA LEU A 216 19.96 8.76 26.02
C LEU A 216 21.30 9.26 25.49
N TYR A 217 21.39 9.51 24.19
CA TYR A 217 22.60 10.08 23.56
C TYR A 217 22.90 11.48 24.08
N LYS A 218 21.87 12.28 24.38
CA LYS A 218 21.97 13.65 24.94
C LYS A 218 21.98 13.68 26.46
N ASP A 219 22.01 12.52 27.12
CA ASP A 219 21.99 12.38 28.58
C ASP A 219 20.77 13.03 29.25
N ARG A 220 19.58 12.84 28.64
CA ARG A 220 18.31 13.45 29.08
C ARG A 220 17.20 12.41 29.18
N GLU A 221 16.16 12.72 29.98
CA GLU A 221 14.90 11.95 30.06
C GLU A 221 15.11 10.44 30.22
N HIS A 222 16.12 10.00 30.98
CA HIS A 222 16.56 8.61 31.05
C HIS A 222 15.45 7.61 31.32
N LYS A 223 14.55 7.93 32.28
CA LYS A 223 13.46 7.02 32.63
C LYS A 223 12.44 6.90 31.50
N LEU A 224 12.03 8.03 30.90
CA LEU A 224 11.13 8.03 29.74
C LEU A 224 11.75 7.23 28.61
N ALA A 225 13.02 7.49 28.30
CA ALA A 225 13.72 6.85 27.22
C ALA A 225 13.80 5.32 27.40
N VAL A 226 14.27 4.84 28.54
CA VAL A 226 14.42 3.40 28.79
C VAL A 226 13.08 2.67 28.78
N GLU A 227 12.03 3.21 29.43
CA GLU A 227 10.71 2.58 29.44
C GLU A 227 10.04 2.64 28.06
N SER A 228 10.22 3.73 27.30
CA SER A 228 9.72 3.82 25.92
C SER A 228 10.45 2.87 24.98
N ILE A 229 11.79 2.68 25.12
CA ILE A 229 12.54 1.70 24.32
C ILE A 229 12.05 0.27 24.60
N LYS A 230 11.77 -0.07 25.86
CA LYS A 230 11.22 -1.41 26.20
C LYS A 230 9.92 -1.69 25.44
N ILE A 231 8.96 -0.76 25.52
CA ILE A 231 7.67 -0.94 24.83
C ILE A 231 7.87 -0.91 23.32
N GLY A 232 8.61 0.07 22.80
CA GLY A 232 8.84 0.20 21.36
C GLY A 232 9.58 -1.01 20.77
N ALA A 233 10.60 -1.55 21.46
CA ALA A 233 11.32 -2.71 20.97
C ALA A 233 10.48 -4.00 20.99
N CYS A 234 9.66 -4.20 22.04
CA CYS A 234 8.74 -5.34 22.07
C CYS A 234 7.69 -5.25 20.96
N VAL A 235 7.04 -4.08 20.79
CA VAL A 235 6.08 -3.86 19.72
C VAL A 235 6.75 -4.02 18.35
N GLY A 236 7.93 -3.44 18.16
CA GLY A 236 8.67 -3.50 16.91
C GLY A 236 9.08 -4.92 16.52
N LEU A 237 9.55 -5.74 17.46
CA LEU A 237 9.89 -7.13 17.18
C LEU A 237 8.65 -7.93 16.77
N VAL A 238 7.57 -7.83 17.54
CA VAL A 238 6.32 -8.54 17.22
C VAL A 238 5.78 -8.09 15.88
N ALA A 239 5.74 -6.77 15.63
CA ALA A 239 5.30 -6.21 14.36
C ALA A 239 6.16 -6.67 13.18
N SER A 240 7.49 -6.72 13.34
CA SER A 240 8.40 -7.17 12.27
C SER A 240 8.22 -8.65 11.94
N LEU A 241 8.02 -9.51 12.93
CA LEU A 241 7.73 -10.92 12.71
C LEU A 241 6.36 -11.12 12.04
N LEU A 242 5.34 -10.38 12.47
CA LEU A 242 4.02 -10.40 11.83
C LEU A 242 4.08 -9.85 10.39
N ALA A 243 4.86 -8.78 10.14
CA ALA A 243 5.05 -8.26 8.79
C ALA A 243 5.75 -9.26 7.86
N ALA A 244 6.72 -10.03 8.36
CA ALA A 244 7.35 -11.10 7.58
C ALA A 244 6.34 -12.21 7.25
N PHE A 245 5.53 -12.64 8.22
CA PHE A 245 4.50 -13.66 8.02
C PHE A 245 3.40 -13.22 7.03
N THR A 246 2.87 -12.01 7.21
CA THR A 246 1.84 -11.45 6.31
C THR A 246 2.42 -11.10 4.94
N GLY A 247 3.70 -10.75 4.87
CA GLY A 247 4.42 -10.51 3.61
C GLY A 247 4.54 -11.77 2.76
N ASP A 248 4.81 -12.93 3.38
CA ASP A 248 4.79 -14.23 2.72
C ASP A 248 3.39 -14.55 2.15
N GLY A 249 2.33 -14.34 2.95
CA GLY A 249 0.94 -14.49 2.49
C GLY A 249 0.59 -13.57 1.33
N SER A 250 1.00 -12.30 1.39
CA SER A 250 0.81 -11.33 0.31
C SER A 250 1.53 -11.73 -0.97
N ALA A 251 2.78 -12.19 -0.89
CA ALA A 251 3.55 -12.63 -2.05
C ALA A 251 2.93 -13.86 -2.72
N TYR A 252 2.44 -14.81 -1.93
CA TYR A 252 1.69 -15.96 -2.44
C TYR A 252 0.45 -15.53 -3.23
N LYS A 253 -0.35 -14.58 -2.72
CA LYS A 253 -1.56 -14.08 -3.41
C LYS A 253 -1.22 -13.28 -4.66
N VAL A 254 -0.14 -12.50 -4.63
CA VAL A 254 0.38 -11.83 -5.82
C VAL A 254 0.77 -12.85 -6.89
N ALA A 255 1.41 -13.95 -6.52
CA ALA A 255 1.73 -15.03 -7.46
C ALA A 255 0.49 -15.60 -8.17
N GLN A 256 -0.62 -15.74 -7.44
CA GLN A 256 -1.87 -16.29 -7.97
C GLN A 256 -2.66 -15.29 -8.84
N SER A 257 -2.71 -14.01 -8.45
CA SER A 257 -3.56 -13.00 -9.10
C SER A 257 -2.82 -12.05 -10.03
N GLN A 258 -1.53 -11.83 -9.81
CA GLN A 258 -0.71 -10.85 -10.52
C GLN A 258 0.68 -11.43 -10.88
N PRO A 259 0.76 -12.53 -11.65
CA PRO A 259 2.03 -13.21 -11.93
C PRO A 259 3.07 -12.32 -12.60
N MET A 260 2.64 -11.36 -13.46
CA MET A 260 3.55 -10.39 -14.09
C MET A 260 4.22 -9.48 -13.05
N LYS A 261 3.50 -9.07 -12.00
CA LYS A 261 4.08 -8.31 -10.89
C LYS A 261 5.15 -9.13 -10.17
N LEU A 262 4.87 -10.40 -9.86
CA LEU A 262 5.84 -11.28 -9.21
C LEU A 262 7.09 -11.46 -10.09
N ALA A 263 6.90 -11.70 -11.38
CA ALA A 263 8.02 -11.86 -12.32
C ALA A 263 8.86 -10.58 -12.40
N ALA A 264 8.24 -9.40 -12.40
CA ALA A 264 8.96 -8.12 -12.42
C ALA A 264 9.71 -7.86 -11.11
N MET A 265 9.09 -8.10 -9.93
CA MET A 265 9.77 -7.88 -8.65
C MET A 265 10.91 -8.88 -8.40
N GLU A 266 10.91 -10.05 -9.05
CA GLU A 266 11.98 -11.03 -8.98
C GLU A 266 13.00 -10.90 -10.12
N ALA A 267 12.74 -10.02 -11.12
CA ALA A 267 13.45 -9.99 -12.40
C ALA A 267 13.55 -11.40 -13.02
N LEU A 268 12.44 -12.14 -12.94
CA LEU A 268 12.32 -13.49 -13.48
C LEU A 268 11.92 -13.39 -14.94
N TYR A 269 12.92 -13.46 -15.85
CA TYR A 269 12.65 -13.33 -17.28
C TYR A 269 12.05 -14.60 -17.86
N LYS A 270 12.64 -15.76 -17.54
CA LYS A 270 12.14 -17.08 -17.91
C LYS A 270 11.75 -17.87 -16.67
N GLY A 271 10.55 -18.42 -16.69
CA GLY A 271 10.02 -19.23 -15.59
C GLY A 271 10.56 -20.67 -15.61
N GLY A 272 10.14 -21.42 -14.60
CA GLY A 272 10.51 -22.82 -14.44
C GLY A 272 10.07 -23.39 -13.10
N THR A 273 10.40 -24.66 -12.89
CA THR A 273 10.35 -25.31 -11.57
C THR A 273 11.62 -24.97 -10.78
N ASP A 274 11.62 -25.25 -9.47
CA ASP A 274 12.80 -25.12 -8.60
C ASP A 274 13.38 -23.69 -8.53
N GLN A 275 12.54 -22.67 -8.77
CA GLN A 275 12.99 -21.30 -8.85
C GLN A 275 13.46 -20.77 -7.49
N GLY A 276 14.67 -20.19 -7.49
CA GLY A 276 15.24 -19.52 -6.32
C GLY A 276 14.71 -18.09 -6.17
N ILE A 277 14.47 -17.67 -4.92
CA ILE A 277 14.20 -16.26 -4.63
C ILE A 277 15.49 -15.45 -4.75
N THR A 278 15.49 -14.43 -5.58
CA THR A 278 16.66 -13.61 -5.84
C THR A 278 16.98 -12.74 -4.63
N ALA A 279 18.09 -12.98 -3.95
CA ALA A 279 18.58 -12.12 -2.87
C ALA A 279 19.26 -10.87 -3.41
N VAL A 280 20.19 -11.04 -4.36
CA VAL A 280 20.92 -9.97 -5.03
C VAL A 280 21.08 -10.33 -6.51
N ALA A 281 20.92 -9.34 -7.38
CA ALA A 281 21.26 -9.43 -8.80
C ALA A 281 21.53 -8.03 -9.32
N TRP A 282 22.21 -7.93 -10.45
CA TRP A 282 22.39 -6.64 -11.10
C TRP A 282 21.25 -6.41 -12.11
N VAL A 283 20.40 -5.44 -11.80
CA VAL A 283 19.38 -4.91 -12.71
C VAL A 283 19.66 -3.43 -12.87
N SER A 284 19.84 -2.95 -14.11
CA SER A 284 20.06 -1.52 -14.38
C SER A 284 18.92 -0.71 -13.75
N PRO A 285 19.18 0.31 -12.92
CA PRO A 285 18.11 1.07 -12.25
C PRO A 285 17.37 2.04 -13.20
N PHE A 286 17.91 2.30 -14.40
CA PHE A 286 17.41 3.32 -15.30
C PHE A 286 16.80 2.78 -16.60
N GLU A 287 17.10 1.54 -16.95
CA GLU A 287 16.69 0.92 -18.21
C GLU A 287 15.96 -0.40 -17.94
N GLN A 288 14.92 -0.68 -18.73
CA GLN A 288 14.30 -2.00 -18.73
C GLN A 288 15.34 -3.04 -19.19
N PRO A 289 15.44 -4.19 -18.50
CA PRO A 289 16.31 -5.27 -18.94
C PRO A 289 15.80 -5.87 -20.26
N ASP A 290 16.69 -6.50 -21.00
CA ASP A 290 16.32 -7.29 -22.19
C ASP A 290 15.71 -8.63 -21.75
N TYR A 291 14.53 -8.58 -21.14
CA TYR A 291 13.81 -9.77 -20.69
C TYR A 291 13.32 -10.67 -21.83
N VAL A 292 13.45 -10.26 -23.08
CA VAL A 292 13.05 -11.04 -24.25
C VAL A 292 14.15 -12.02 -24.65
N ASN A 293 15.40 -11.55 -24.69
CA ASN A 293 16.55 -12.34 -25.14
C ASN A 293 17.36 -12.94 -23.98
N GLU A 294 17.38 -12.30 -22.82
CA GLU A 294 18.07 -12.81 -21.63
C GLU A 294 17.23 -13.83 -20.88
N GLN A 295 17.89 -14.78 -20.22
CA GLN A 295 17.21 -15.80 -19.39
C GLN A 295 17.13 -15.40 -17.93
N GLU A 296 18.12 -14.67 -17.42
CA GLU A 296 18.19 -14.19 -16.04
C GLU A 296 19.11 -12.96 -15.94
N PRO A 297 18.95 -12.13 -14.89
CA PRO A 297 19.83 -10.99 -14.68
C PRO A 297 21.25 -11.43 -14.30
N PRO A 298 22.31 -10.67 -14.69
CA PRO A 298 23.69 -10.97 -14.35
C PRO A 298 23.95 -10.89 -12.83
N TYR A 299 24.99 -11.61 -12.38
CA TYR A 299 25.43 -11.65 -10.98
C TYR A 299 24.32 -12.02 -9.97
N ARG A 300 23.42 -12.91 -10.39
CA ARG A 300 22.31 -13.35 -9.55
C ARG A 300 22.79 -14.27 -8.43
N LEU A 301 22.50 -13.88 -7.19
CA LEU A 301 22.56 -14.72 -6.01
C LEU A 301 21.13 -15.02 -5.54
N ALA A 302 20.74 -16.27 -5.54
CA ALA A 302 19.40 -16.67 -5.19
C ALA A 302 19.40 -17.75 -4.08
N ILE A 303 18.38 -17.75 -3.25
CA ILE A 303 18.09 -18.81 -2.28
C ILE A 303 17.36 -19.91 -3.04
N PRO A 304 17.95 -21.11 -3.20
CA PRO A 304 17.36 -22.18 -3.99
C PRO A 304 15.93 -22.53 -3.54
N TYR A 305 15.06 -22.88 -4.46
CA TYR A 305 13.66 -23.25 -4.25
C TYR A 305 12.78 -22.17 -3.61
N GLY A 306 13.36 -21.09 -3.09
CA GLY A 306 12.66 -20.10 -2.30
C GLY A 306 11.50 -19.45 -3.03
N LEU A 307 11.63 -19.13 -4.31
CA LEU A 307 10.56 -18.51 -5.09
C LEU A 307 9.44 -19.50 -5.43
N SER A 308 9.78 -20.76 -5.77
CA SER A 308 8.78 -21.80 -6.00
C SER A 308 7.94 -22.04 -4.74
N VAL A 309 8.58 -22.18 -3.56
CA VAL A 309 7.87 -22.32 -2.27
C VAL A 309 7.00 -21.10 -1.97
N LEU A 310 7.52 -19.89 -2.18
CA LEU A 310 6.79 -18.64 -1.94
C LEU A 310 5.53 -18.55 -2.83
N ALA A 311 5.68 -18.82 -4.12
CA ALA A 311 4.65 -18.63 -5.12
C ALA A 311 3.60 -19.76 -5.19
N THR A 312 4.00 -21.00 -4.88
CA THR A 312 3.16 -22.18 -5.11
C THR A 312 2.96 -23.07 -3.88
N ARG A 313 3.68 -22.83 -2.80
CA ARG A 313 3.75 -23.70 -1.59
C ARG A 313 4.33 -25.09 -1.89
N ASP A 314 5.02 -25.22 -3.05
CA ASP A 314 5.68 -26.45 -3.50
C ASP A 314 7.12 -26.10 -3.94
N MET A 315 8.11 -26.91 -3.52
CA MET A 315 9.52 -26.71 -3.88
C MET A 315 9.73 -26.86 -5.39
N HIS A 316 8.93 -27.71 -6.04
CA HIS A 316 9.00 -28.00 -7.46
C HIS A 316 7.90 -27.30 -8.27
N GLY A 317 7.14 -26.39 -7.62
CA GLY A 317 6.08 -25.64 -8.26
C GLY A 317 6.60 -24.72 -9.38
N TYR A 318 5.89 -24.72 -10.50
CA TYR A 318 6.25 -23.89 -11.65
C TYR A 318 5.90 -22.42 -11.39
N VAL A 319 6.87 -21.54 -11.57
CA VAL A 319 6.68 -20.08 -11.48
C VAL A 319 6.91 -19.48 -12.87
N PRO A 320 5.91 -18.79 -13.47
CA PRO A 320 6.05 -18.18 -14.79
C PRO A 320 6.94 -16.93 -14.72
N GLY A 321 7.85 -16.80 -15.70
CA GLY A 321 8.61 -15.58 -15.94
C GLY A 321 7.89 -14.63 -16.91
N ILE A 322 8.50 -13.47 -17.15
CA ILE A 322 7.96 -12.44 -18.05
C ILE A 322 7.70 -13.02 -19.45
N GLN A 323 8.69 -13.77 -20.01
CA GLN A 323 8.58 -14.39 -21.34
C GLN A 323 7.40 -15.38 -21.40
N ASP A 324 7.21 -16.20 -20.36
CA ASP A 324 6.14 -17.19 -20.32
C ASP A 324 4.76 -16.52 -20.29
N ILE A 325 4.62 -15.48 -19.49
CA ILE A 325 3.37 -14.73 -19.40
C ILE A 325 3.05 -14.03 -20.73
N MET A 326 4.09 -13.50 -21.40
CA MET A 326 3.94 -12.86 -22.72
C MET A 326 3.50 -13.86 -23.79
N ASN A 327 4.12 -15.06 -23.82
CA ASN A 327 3.93 -16.07 -24.88
C ASN A 327 2.81 -17.07 -24.59
N GLY A 328 2.29 -17.08 -23.35
CA GLY A 328 1.40 -18.12 -22.86
C GLY A 328 2.14 -19.32 -22.27
N TYR A 329 1.59 -19.90 -21.22
CA TYR A 329 2.18 -21.03 -20.49
C TYR A 329 1.12 -21.99 -19.97
N THR A 330 1.55 -23.13 -19.45
CA THR A 330 0.64 -24.07 -18.77
C THR A 330 0.92 -24.02 -17.28
N ARG A 331 -0.10 -23.76 -16.47
CA ARG A 331 -0.02 -23.80 -15.01
C ARG A 331 0.20 -25.22 -14.49
N SER A 332 0.62 -25.37 -13.24
CA SER A 332 0.84 -26.66 -12.59
C SER A 332 -0.42 -27.54 -12.53
N ASP A 333 -1.61 -26.91 -12.55
CA ASP A 333 -2.92 -27.60 -12.60
C ASP A 333 -3.34 -28.05 -14.01
N GLY A 334 -2.50 -27.82 -15.03
CA GLY A 334 -2.78 -28.14 -16.43
C GLY A 334 -3.56 -27.06 -17.18
N THR A 335 -3.99 -25.98 -16.53
CA THR A 335 -4.69 -24.87 -17.17
C THR A 335 -3.75 -24.10 -18.10
N LYS A 336 -4.19 -23.89 -19.35
CA LYS A 336 -3.42 -23.10 -20.33
C LYS A 336 -3.74 -21.61 -20.18
N GLU A 337 -2.72 -20.82 -19.86
CA GLU A 337 -2.78 -19.36 -19.92
C GLU A 337 -2.49 -18.89 -21.34
N LEU A 338 -3.34 -18.00 -21.84
CA LEU A 338 -3.20 -17.42 -23.17
C LEU A 338 -2.04 -16.43 -23.21
N SER A 339 -1.41 -16.32 -24.40
CA SER A 339 -0.45 -15.23 -24.66
C SER A 339 -1.12 -13.86 -24.52
N VAL A 340 -0.31 -12.84 -24.26
CA VAL A 340 -0.81 -11.45 -24.16
C VAL A 340 -1.44 -11.03 -25.50
N GLU A 341 -0.90 -11.42 -26.63
CA GLU A 341 -1.48 -11.12 -27.94
C GLU A 341 -2.87 -11.73 -28.13
N GLU A 342 -3.06 -12.98 -27.71
CA GLU A 342 -4.39 -13.62 -27.76
C GLU A 342 -5.37 -12.95 -26.77
N LYS A 343 -4.92 -12.56 -25.57
CA LYS A 343 -5.70 -11.78 -24.62
C LYS A 343 -6.11 -10.43 -25.23
N MET A 344 -5.20 -9.75 -25.94
CA MET A 344 -5.50 -8.49 -26.65
C MET A 344 -6.53 -8.69 -27.75
N LYS A 345 -6.43 -9.75 -28.55
CA LYS A 345 -7.42 -10.08 -29.58
C LYS A 345 -8.80 -10.30 -28.99
N ARG A 346 -8.91 -11.08 -27.93
CA ARG A 346 -10.16 -11.32 -27.20
C ARG A 346 -10.71 -10.05 -26.56
N GLY A 347 -9.82 -9.22 -25.99
CA GLY A 347 -10.18 -7.93 -25.42
C GLY A 347 -10.76 -6.98 -26.48
N ARG A 348 -10.16 -6.88 -27.67
CA ARG A 348 -10.73 -6.12 -28.79
C ARG A 348 -12.09 -6.64 -29.21
N THR A 349 -12.28 -7.96 -29.22
CA THR A 349 -13.59 -8.58 -29.46
C THR A 349 -14.61 -8.16 -28.41
N ALA A 350 -14.23 -8.14 -27.12
CA ALA A 350 -15.11 -7.68 -26.04
C ALA A 350 -15.50 -6.20 -26.18
N VAL A 351 -14.53 -5.32 -26.47
CA VAL A 351 -14.79 -3.89 -26.70
C VAL A 351 -15.73 -3.68 -27.89
N TYR A 352 -15.48 -4.37 -29.00
CA TYR A 352 -16.36 -4.31 -30.18
C TYR A 352 -17.78 -4.83 -29.87
N ALA A 353 -17.87 -5.95 -29.14
CA ALA A 353 -19.16 -6.52 -28.74
C ALA A 353 -19.96 -5.55 -27.84
N LEU A 354 -19.31 -4.84 -26.92
CA LEU A 354 -19.95 -3.81 -26.10
C LEU A 354 -20.52 -2.67 -26.94
N MET A 355 -19.74 -2.17 -27.91
CA MET A 355 -20.20 -1.11 -28.80
C MET A 355 -21.39 -1.56 -29.65
N SER A 356 -21.32 -2.76 -30.21
CA SER A 356 -22.38 -3.36 -31.04
C SER A 356 -23.65 -3.65 -30.22
N TYR A 357 -23.50 -4.14 -28.98
CA TYR A 357 -24.61 -4.29 -28.05
C TYR A 357 -25.38 -2.99 -27.84
N ARG A 358 -24.66 -1.90 -27.53
CA ARG A 358 -25.28 -0.57 -27.32
C ARG A 358 -25.97 -0.04 -28.56
N ASN A 359 -25.39 -0.26 -29.74
CA ASN A 359 -26.01 0.14 -31.01
C ASN A 359 -27.29 -0.69 -31.28
N ALA A 360 -27.26 -2.00 -31.04
CA ALA A 360 -28.43 -2.86 -31.18
C ALA A 360 -29.56 -2.48 -30.21
N LYS A 361 -29.22 -2.13 -28.96
CA LYS A 361 -30.20 -1.61 -27.99
C LYS A 361 -30.83 -0.30 -28.44
N LYS A 362 -30.04 0.64 -28.96
CA LYS A 362 -30.57 1.89 -29.54
C LYS A 362 -31.49 1.63 -30.72
N ALA A 363 -31.16 0.65 -31.56
CA ALA A 363 -31.97 0.22 -32.69
C ALA A 363 -33.18 -0.65 -32.29
N LYS A 364 -33.36 -0.97 -30.98
CA LYS A 364 -34.42 -1.84 -30.44
C LYS A 364 -34.40 -3.26 -31.03
N SER A 365 -33.22 -3.77 -31.40
CA SER A 365 -33.02 -5.13 -31.91
C SER A 365 -32.56 -6.04 -30.76
N GLU A 366 -33.52 -6.62 -30.03
CA GLU A 366 -33.25 -7.41 -28.82
C GLU A 366 -32.42 -8.67 -29.11
N GLU A 367 -32.70 -9.38 -30.22
CA GLU A 367 -31.97 -10.59 -30.59
C GLU A 367 -30.48 -10.30 -30.88
N THR A 368 -30.20 -9.27 -31.68
CA THR A 368 -28.83 -8.83 -32.00
C THR A 368 -28.13 -8.35 -30.74
N ALA A 369 -28.84 -7.64 -29.85
CA ALA A 369 -28.28 -7.18 -28.58
C ALA A 369 -27.90 -8.38 -27.69
N ALA A 370 -28.74 -9.40 -27.59
CA ALA A 370 -28.46 -10.60 -26.80
C ALA A 370 -27.23 -11.38 -27.31
N GLN A 371 -27.07 -11.50 -28.63
CA GLN A 371 -25.89 -12.12 -29.26
C GLN A 371 -24.59 -11.38 -28.89
N HIS A 372 -24.59 -10.04 -29.02
CA HIS A 372 -23.42 -9.22 -28.66
C HIS A 372 -23.12 -9.24 -27.15
N LEU A 373 -24.16 -9.28 -26.31
CA LEU A 373 -23.98 -9.42 -24.87
C LEU A 373 -23.35 -10.77 -24.49
N ALA A 374 -23.75 -11.86 -25.14
CA ALA A 374 -23.13 -13.17 -24.94
C ALA A 374 -21.64 -13.17 -25.35
N THR A 375 -21.32 -12.55 -26.50
CA THR A 375 -19.93 -12.37 -26.96
C THR A 375 -19.11 -11.52 -25.98
N LEU A 376 -19.67 -10.45 -25.47
CA LEU A 376 -19.05 -9.61 -24.46
C LEU A 376 -18.73 -10.41 -23.19
N LYS A 377 -19.73 -11.11 -22.63
CA LYS A 377 -19.57 -11.92 -21.40
C LYS A 377 -18.49 -12.99 -21.56
N ALA A 378 -18.42 -13.68 -22.69
CA ALA A 378 -17.40 -14.69 -22.98
C ALA A 378 -15.96 -14.16 -23.05
N ASN A 379 -15.78 -12.87 -23.35
CA ASN A 379 -14.48 -12.23 -23.50
C ASN A 379 -14.21 -11.16 -22.42
N MET A 380 -15.10 -10.98 -21.46
CA MET A 380 -14.99 -9.96 -20.40
C MET A 380 -13.71 -10.07 -19.56
N PRO A 381 -13.18 -11.26 -19.22
CA PRO A 381 -11.92 -11.39 -18.49
C PRO A 381 -10.71 -10.73 -19.20
N TYR A 382 -10.82 -10.48 -20.49
CA TYR A 382 -9.76 -9.87 -21.30
C TYR A 382 -10.07 -8.44 -21.73
N PHE A 383 -11.13 -7.84 -21.19
CA PHE A 383 -11.65 -6.55 -21.63
C PHE A 383 -10.59 -5.45 -21.63
N GLY A 384 -9.82 -5.32 -20.55
CA GLY A 384 -8.77 -4.32 -20.42
C GLY A 384 -7.65 -4.46 -21.47
N TYR A 385 -7.33 -5.69 -21.85
CA TYR A 385 -6.30 -5.97 -22.87
C TYR A 385 -6.67 -5.43 -24.26
N GLY A 386 -7.96 -5.20 -24.51
CA GLY A 386 -8.45 -4.62 -25.77
C GLY A 386 -7.99 -3.18 -26.00
N TYR A 387 -7.59 -2.48 -24.97
CA TYR A 387 -7.07 -1.12 -25.03
C TYR A 387 -5.55 -1.02 -25.19
N LEU A 388 -4.83 -2.14 -25.10
CA LEU A 388 -3.38 -2.17 -25.28
C LEU A 388 -3.00 -1.99 -26.75
N LYS A 389 -1.92 -1.21 -26.99
CA LYS A 389 -1.35 -1.00 -28.33
C LYS A 389 -0.36 -2.12 -28.69
N SER A 390 0.43 -2.58 -27.73
CA SER A 390 1.44 -3.63 -27.90
C SER A 390 1.49 -4.53 -26.65
N ALA A 391 1.98 -5.74 -26.80
CA ALA A 391 2.02 -6.74 -25.75
C ALA A 391 2.99 -6.37 -24.60
N ASP A 392 4.09 -5.66 -24.91
CA ASP A 392 5.09 -5.20 -23.94
C ASP A 392 4.54 -4.21 -22.90
N GLN A 393 3.42 -3.55 -23.20
CA GLN A 393 2.78 -2.60 -22.26
C GLN A 393 2.32 -3.26 -20.96
N VAL A 394 2.13 -4.59 -20.92
CA VAL A 394 1.74 -5.29 -19.68
C VAL A 394 2.91 -5.50 -18.71
N VAL A 395 4.14 -5.27 -19.17
CA VAL A 395 5.33 -5.43 -18.32
C VAL A 395 5.57 -4.14 -17.55
N PRO A 396 5.47 -4.16 -16.21
CA PRO A 396 5.76 -2.98 -15.40
C PRO A 396 7.26 -2.68 -15.42
N SER A 397 7.66 -1.55 -14.81
CA SER A 397 9.09 -1.24 -14.65
C SER A 397 9.79 -2.29 -13.79
N VAL A 398 10.50 -3.20 -14.42
CA VAL A 398 11.26 -4.26 -13.75
C VAL A 398 12.29 -3.67 -12.77
N PRO A 399 13.11 -2.66 -13.15
CA PRO A 399 14.09 -2.09 -12.24
C PRO A 399 13.46 -1.54 -10.96
N LEU A 400 12.38 -0.77 -11.12
CA LEU A 400 11.72 -0.13 -9.98
C LEU A 400 11.07 -1.16 -9.05
N CYS A 401 10.37 -2.16 -9.60
CA CYS A 401 9.77 -3.23 -8.82
C CYS A 401 10.84 -4.09 -8.11
N PHE A 402 11.90 -4.43 -8.82
CA PHE A 402 13.00 -5.25 -8.31
C PHE A 402 13.70 -4.58 -7.12
N TRP A 403 14.18 -3.34 -7.28
CA TRP A 403 14.93 -2.65 -6.25
C TRP A 403 14.06 -2.25 -5.06
N ALA A 404 12.84 -1.78 -5.30
CA ALA A 404 11.91 -1.45 -4.21
C ALA A 404 11.60 -2.69 -3.35
N PHE A 405 11.40 -3.86 -3.97
CA PHE A 405 11.16 -5.09 -3.24
C PHE A 405 12.37 -5.51 -2.39
N ARG A 406 13.60 -5.44 -2.94
CA ARG A 406 14.84 -5.77 -2.20
C ARG A 406 15.09 -4.83 -1.03
N VAL A 407 14.90 -3.53 -1.23
CA VAL A 407 15.04 -2.53 -0.15
C VAL A 407 14.03 -2.81 0.96
N MET A 408 12.76 -3.04 0.61
CA MET A 408 11.70 -3.34 1.58
C MET A 408 12.03 -4.59 2.41
N VAL A 409 12.34 -5.72 1.76
CA VAL A 409 12.63 -6.99 2.45
C VAL A 409 13.92 -6.93 3.25
N GLY A 410 14.98 -6.35 2.67
CA GLY A 410 16.27 -6.20 3.35
C GLY A 410 16.18 -5.36 4.63
N LEU A 411 15.47 -4.22 4.57
CA LEU A 411 15.22 -3.40 5.75
C LEU A 411 14.28 -4.10 6.74
N GLY A 412 13.27 -4.84 6.28
CA GLY A 412 12.42 -5.65 7.15
C GLY A 412 13.21 -6.67 7.97
N CYS A 413 14.14 -7.40 7.35
CA CYS A 413 15.07 -8.28 8.05
C CYS A 413 15.99 -7.52 9.04
N ALA A 414 16.48 -6.36 8.62
CA ALA A 414 17.32 -5.51 9.49
C ALA A 414 16.56 -5.04 10.74
N PHE A 415 15.27 -4.73 10.64
CA PHE A 415 14.45 -4.36 11.81
C PHE A 415 14.26 -5.51 12.79
N ILE A 416 14.07 -6.74 12.33
CA ILE A 416 14.02 -7.91 13.21
C ILE A 416 15.33 -8.02 14.01
N LEU A 417 16.47 -7.97 13.34
CA LEU A 417 17.78 -8.04 13.98
C LEU A 417 18.02 -6.86 14.93
N PHE A 418 17.62 -5.66 14.54
CA PHE A 418 17.74 -4.47 15.37
C PHE A 418 16.92 -4.57 16.67
N PHE A 419 15.66 -4.98 16.61
CA PHE A 419 14.84 -5.11 17.82
C PHE A 419 15.31 -6.25 18.71
N LEU A 420 15.78 -7.36 18.14
CA LEU A 420 16.44 -8.42 18.91
C LEU A 420 17.68 -7.91 19.64
N LEU A 421 18.53 -7.13 18.96
CA LEU A 421 19.72 -6.50 19.56
C LEU A 421 19.33 -5.55 20.71
N ILE A 422 18.34 -4.69 20.50
CA ILE A 422 17.86 -3.77 21.55
C ILE A 422 17.36 -4.54 22.78
N LEU A 423 16.52 -5.55 22.58
CA LEU A 423 15.99 -6.36 23.67
C LEU A 423 17.08 -7.16 24.40
N HIS A 424 18.05 -7.71 23.66
CA HIS A 424 19.21 -8.37 24.24
C HIS A 424 20.02 -7.43 25.13
N ILE A 425 20.30 -6.21 24.67
CA ILE A 425 21.01 -5.21 25.46
C ILE A 425 20.20 -4.79 26.69
N LEU A 426 18.90 -4.58 26.56
CA LEU A 426 18.02 -4.22 27.68
C LEU A 426 17.95 -5.31 28.77
N TYR A 427 18.06 -6.58 28.38
CA TYR A 427 18.00 -7.69 29.32
C TYR A 427 19.33 -7.95 30.05
N HIS A 428 20.44 -7.88 29.31
CA HIS A 428 21.77 -8.26 29.85
C HIS A 428 22.64 -7.08 30.30
N ASN A 429 22.33 -5.86 29.84
CA ASN A 429 23.18 -4.69 29.97
C ASN A 429 22.38 -3.41 30.24
N ASP A 430 23.11 -2.32 30.50
CA ASP A 430 22.55 -0.99 30.59
C ASP A 430 22.65 -0.27 29.22
N ILE A 431 21.54 -0.16 28.53
CA ILE A 431 21.46 0.45 27.18
C ILE A 431 22.03 1.86 27.15
N ARG A 432 22.04 2.58 28.27
CA ARG A 432 22.60 3.96 28.36
C ARG A 432 24.07 4.05 27.99
N LYS A 433 24.80 2.93 28.12
CA LYS A 433 26.25 2.86 27.84
C LYS A 433 26.58 2.66 26.36
N PHE A 434 25.61 2.26 25.53
CA PHE A 434 25.83 1.86 24.12
C PHE A 434 25.50 3.00 23.13
N LYS A 435 26.30 4.06 23.13
CA LYS A 435 26.10 5.25 22.25
C LYS A 435 26.00 4.90 20.77
N TRP A 436 26.72 3.86 20.31
CA TRP A 436 26.66 3.42 18.93
C TRP A 436 25.26 2.87 18.55
N VAL A 437 24.59 2.16 19.48
CA VAL A 437 23.22 1.68 19.29
C VAL A 437 22.24 2.86 19.17
N HIS A 438 22.47 3.92 19.95
CA HIS A 438 21.63 5.13 19.84
C HIS A 438 21.75 5.78 18.48
N LEU A 439 22.95 5.84 17.89
CA LEU A 439 23.15 6.38 16.55
C LEU A 439 22.51 5.51 15.47
N ILE A 440 22.64 4.17 15.59
CA ILE A 440 21.95 3.23 14.67
C ILE A 440 20.44 3.41 14.75
N ALA A 441 19.85 3.50 15.95
CA ALA A 441 18.43 3.72 16.12
C ALA A 441 17.94 5.00 15.43
N ILE A 442 18.68 6.09 15.55
CA ILE A 442 18.36 7.36 14.89
C ILE A 442 18.47 7.23 13.36
N ALA A 443 19.50 6.55 12.86
CA ALA A 443 19.72 6.34 11.44
C ALA A 443 18.67 5.39 10.81
N LEU A 444 18.11 4.46 11.57
CA LEU A 444 17.06 3.56 11.11
C LEU A 444 15.69 4.25 10.98
N LEU A 445 15.48 5.42 11.56
CA LEU A 445 14.20 6.11 11.46
C LEU A 445 13.80 6.43 10.02
N PRO A 446 14.60 7.12 9.19
CA PRO A 446 14.26 7.30 7.78
C PRO A 446 14.18 5.99 7.01
N MET A 447 14.93 4.95 7.39
CA MET A 447 14.91 3.65 6.73
C MET A 447 13.57 2.92 6.93
N ALA A 448 12.87 3.14 8.05
CA ALA A 448 11.54 2.58 8.28
C ALA A 448 10.50 3.18 7.31
N TYR A 449 10.57 4.47 7.05
CA TYR A 449 9.73 5.11 6.04
C TYR A 449 10.08 4.64 4.62
N ILE A 450 11.37 4.58 4.27
CA ILE A 450 11.82 4.08 2.97
C ILE A 450 11.33 2.66 2.73
N ALA A 451 11.42 1.76 3.71
CA ALA A 451 10.93 0.40 3.57
C ALA A 451 9.41 0.37 3.31
N SER A 452 8.65 1.19 4.02
CA SER A 452 7.20 1.28 3.88
C SER A 452 6.78 1.86 2.51
N GLU A 453 7.45 2.92 2.05
CA GLU A 453 7.24 3.51 0.71
C GLU A 453 7.63 2.53 -0.41
N CYS A 454 8.72 1.80 -0.26
CA CYS A 454 9.10 0.75 -1.20
C CYS A 454 8.01 -0.32 -1.35
N GLY A 455 7.31 -0.67 -0.27
CA GLY A 455 6.15 -1.57 -0.31
C GLY A 455 5.04 -1.02 -1.22
N TRP A 456 4.72 0.27 -1.11
CA TRP A 456 3.74 0.92 -1.98
C TRP A 456 4.21 1.01 -3.43
N ILE A 457 5.50 1.33 -3.66
CA ILE A 457 6.07 1.32 -5.01
C ILE A 457 5.89 -0.05 -5.66
N VAL A 458 6.20 -1.15 -4.98
CA VAL A 458 5.98 -2.51 -5.49
C VAL A 458 4.50 -2.76 -5.77
N ALA A 459 3.62 -2.37 -4.85
CA ALA A 459 2.18 -2.60 -4.99
C ALA A 459 1.60 -1.87 -6.21
N GLU A 460 1.93 -0.58 -6.39
CA GLU A 460 1.30 0.29 -7.37
C GLU A 460 2.02 0.30 -8.72
N MET A 461 3.35 0.33 -8.73
CA MET A 461 4.13 0.26 -9.97
C MET A 461 4.13 -1.13 -10.57
N GLY A 462 4.14 -2.18 -9.72
CA GLY A 462 4.01 -3.57 -10.17
C GLY A 462 2.63 -3.92 -10.75
N ARG A 463 1.61 -3.08 -10.53
CA ARG A 463 0.28 -3.21 -11.13
C ARG A 463 0.18 -2.56 -12.51
N GLN A 464 1.09 -1.66 -12.88
CA GLN A 464 1.03 -1.00 -14.18
C GLN A 464 1.07 -2.02 -15.34
N PRO A 465 0.32 -1.77 -16.45
CA PRO A 465 -0.36 -0.52 -16.79
C PRO A 465 -1.79 -0.36 -16.21
N TRP A 466 -2.18 -1.21 -15.29
CA TRP A 466 -3.56 -1.30 -14.83
C TRP A 466 -3.87 -0.31 -13.70
N THR A 467 -5.00 0.36 -13.78
CA THR A 467 -5.68 0.97 -12.62
C THR A 467 -6.51 -0.09 -11.91
N ILE A 468 -7.23 -0.92 -12.66
CA ILE A 468 -7.89 -2.13 -12.15
C ILE A 468 -7.34 -3.30 -12.94
N GLN A 469 -6.79 -4.27 -12.24
CA GLN A 469 -6.11 -5.42 -12.83
C GLN A 469 -6.92 -6.05 -13.96
N ASP A 470 -6.34 -6.15 -15.16
CA ASP A 470 -6.89 -6.76 -16.38
C ASP A 470 -8.18 -6.12 -16.94
N MET A 471 -8.76 -5.13 -16.23
CA MET A 471 -10.03 -4.50 -16.59
C MET A 471 -9.89 -3.07 -17.13
N LEU A 472 -9.12 -2.21 -16.42
CA LEU A 472 -9.04 -0.79 -16.74
C LEU A 472 -7.59 -0.32 -16.76
N PRO A 473 -7.02 -0.01 -17.91
CA PRO A 473 -5.68 0.55 -17.98
C PRO A 473 -5.68 2.02 -17.52
N THR A 474 -4.51 2.48 -17.06
CA THR A 474 -4.34 3.79 -16.44
C THR A 474 -4.80 4.95 -17.34
N TRP A 475 -4.52 4.89 -18.63
CA TRP A 475 -4.93 5.95 -19.56
C TRP A 475 -6.44 6.03 -19.80
N ALA A 476 -7.19 4.95 -19.54
CA ALA A 476 -8.66 4.96 -19.63
C ALA A 476 -9.32 5.44 -18.32
N ALA A 477 -8.57 5.48 -17.24
CA ALA A 477 -9.04 5.84 -15.90
C ALA A 477 -8.99 7.35 -15.62
N VAL A 478 -8.12 8.08 -16.33
CA VAL A 478 -7.86 9.51 -16.13
C VAL A 478 -9.03 10.36 -16.62
N SER A 479 -9.27 11.47 -15.94
CA SER A 479 -10.28 12.47 -16.32
C SER A 479 -9.93 13.19 -17.65
N ASP A 480 -10.95 13.62 -18.36
CA ASP A 480 -10.80 14.48 -19.54
C ASP A 480 -10.60 15.95 -19.11
N ILE A 481 -9.37 16.26 -18.72
CA ILE A 481 -8.94 17.59 -18.26
C ILE A 481 -7.63 17.98 -18.92
N SER A 482 -7.33 19.29 -18.93
CA SER A 482 -6.10 19.77 -19.57
C SER A 482 -4.84 19.37 -18.79
N SER A 483 -3.80 18.99 -19.50
CA SER A 483 -2.48 18.69 -18.93
C SER A 483 -1.93 19.86 -18.10
N ALA A 484 -2.16 21.10 -18.54
CA ALA A 484 -1.73 22.30 -17.82
C ALA A 484 -2.44 22.47 -16.47
N SER A 485 -3.73 22.11 -16.37
CA SER A 485 -4.48 22.17 -15.12
C SER A 485 -3.91 21.16 -14.09
N VAL A 486 -3.64 19.92 -14.52
CA VAL A 486 -3.07 18.89 -13.65
C VAL A 486 -1.65 19.26 -13.22
N ALA A 487 -0.81 19.74 -14.16
CA ALA A 487 0.53 20.21 -13.83
C ALA A 487 0.52 21.36 -12.82
N THR A 488 -0.42 22.29 -12.97
CA THR A 488 -0.57 23.42 -12.02
C THR A 488 -0.91 22.92 -10.61
N THR A 489 -1.89 22.02 -10.49
CA THR A 489 -2.27 21.44 -9.18
C THR A 489 -1.16 20.57 -8.59
N PHE A 490 -0.41 19.85 -9.41
CA PHE A 490 0.78 19.11 -8.97
C PHE A 490 1.81 20.02 -8.28
N PHE A 491 2.18 21.14 -8.90
CA PHE A 491 3.14 22.06 -8.28
C PHE A 491 2.59 22.77 -7.05
N ILE A 492 1.29 23.10 -7.02
CA ILE A 492 0.65 23.64 -5.82
C ILE A 492 0.74 22.64 -4.67
N PHE A 493 0.40 21.37 -4.91
CA PHE A 493 0.45 20.33 -3.87
C PHE A 493 1.89 19.99 -3.47
N LEU A 494 2.84 19.97 -4.39
CA LEU A 494 4.26 19.79 -4.07
C LEU A 494 4.75 20.83 -3.06
N VAL A 495 4.44 22.10 -3.32
CA VAL A 495 4.82 23.20 -2.42
C VAL A 495 4.06 23.08 -1.08
N LEU A 496 2.75 22.89 -1.13
CA LEU A 496 1.90 22.79 0.05
C LEU A 496 2.36 21.65 0.98
N PHE A 497 2.51 20.43 0.45
CA PHE A 497 2.90 19.27 1.25
C PHE A 497 4.32 19.39 1.79
N THR A 498 5.24 19.95 0.99
CA THR A 498 6.61 20.21 1.47
C THR A 498 6.61 21.19 2.64
N VAL A 499 5.81 22.26 2.57
CA VAL A 499 5.68 23.23 3.67
C VAL A 499 5.04 22.58 4.90
N LEU A 500 3.94 21.83 4.73
CA LEU A 500 3.29 21.12 5.82
C LEU A 500 4.23 20.14 6.51
N PHE A 501 4.98 19.35 5.75
CA PHE A 501 5.96 18.41 6.28
C PHE A 501 7.12 19.12 7.03
N ALA A 502 7.65 20.22 6.50
CA ALA A 502 8.66 21.01 7.17
C ALA A 502 8.15 21.62 8.49
N VAL A 503 6.90 22.10 8.51
CA VAL A 503 6.24 22.63 9.70
C VAL A 503 6.05 21.51 10.74
N GLU A 504 5.57 20.35 10.33
CA GLU A 504 5.43 19.19 11.21
C GLU A 504 6.75 18.80 11.87
N ILE A 505 7.79 18.56 11.07
CA ILE A 505 9.14 18.24 11.59
C ILE A 505 9.59 19.31 12.58
N SER A 506 9.40 20.60 12.27
CA SER A 506 9.78 21.69 13.16
C SER A 506 9.04 21.63 14.50
N ILE A 507 7.72 21.37 14.47
CA ILE A 507 6.90 21.25 15.68
C ILE A 507 7.30 20.00 16.47
N MET A 508 7.44 18.85 15.81
CA MET A 508 7.88 17.61 16.45
C MET A 508 9.23 17.77 17.14
N LEU A 509 10.22 18.34 16.46
CA LEU A 509 11.54 18.58 17.03
C LEU A 509 11.47 19.53 18.25
N LYS A 510 10.61 20.57 18.22
CA LYS A 510 10.37 21.43 19.38
C LYS A 510 9.78 20.66 20.56
N GLN A 511 8.79 19.80 20.31
CA GLN A 511 8.18 18.97 21.37
C GLN A 511 9.17 17.96 21.94
N ILE A 512 9.95 17.30 21.08
CA ILE A 512 11.02 16.37 21.50
C ILE A 512 12.07 17.11 22.33
N LYS A 513 12.53 18.30 21.90
CA LYS A 513 13.49 19.11 22.67
C LYS A 513 12.94 19.56 24.02
N LYS A 514 11.64 19.79 24.13
CA LYS A 514 10.98 20.17 25.39
C LYS A 514 10.98 19.02 26.41
N GLY A 515 10.76 17.77 25.96
CA GLY A 515 10.72 16.59 26.81
C GLY A 515 9.35 16.35 27.46
N MET A 516 9.36 15.59 28.56
CA MET A 516 8.17 15.07 29.22
C MET A 516 7.41 16.11 30.09
N LEU A 517 7.85 17.34 30.22
CA LEU A 517 7.31 18.40 31.10
C LEU A 517 5.80 18.53 31.09
#